data_bc2da98241d8526bd22ed5fd1861845d
#
_entry.id   bc2da98241d8526bd22ed5fd1861845d
#
_cell.length_a   1.000
_cell.length_b   1.000
_cell.length_c   1.000
_cell.angle_alpha   90.00
_cell.angle_beta   90.00
_cell.angle_gamma   90.00
#
_symmetry.space_group_name_H-M   'P 1'
#
loop_
_entity.id
_entity.type
_entity.pdbx_description
1 polymer ?
#
loop_
_entity_poly.entity_id
_entity_poly.type
_entity_poly.pdbx_seq_one_letter_code
_entity_poly.pdbx_strand_id
1 'polypeptide(L)' 'MVNLFNKETGVLIGEISDTQLRFLVNELVEESLGDIDYYLSEPTIDMLEADGADPALIVLLRQALDEHGEVDIIWRRTK' A
#
# COMPACT_ATOMS: atom_id res chain seq x y z
N MET A 1 11.06 4.46 -9.02
CA MET A 1 9.65 4.42 -8.65
C MET A 1 9.23 3.01 -8.26
N VAL A 2 8.16 2.90 -7.54
CA VAL A 2 7.67 1.63 -7.05
C VAL A 2 6.26 1.41 -7.57
N ASN A 3 6.01 0.24 -8.14
CA ASN A 3 4.68 -0.09 -8.64
C ASN A 3 3.95 -0.94 -7.61
N LEU A 4 2.70 -0.58 -7.36
CA LEU A 4 1.82 -1.35 -6.49
C LEU A 4 0.83 -2.15 -7.34
N PHE A 5 0.65 -3.40 -6.97
CA PHE A 5 -0.27 -4.30 -7.68
C PHE A 5 -1.25 -4.91 -6.68
N ASN A 6 -2.44 -5.20 -7.16
CA ASN A 6 -3.39 -6.00 -6.42
C ASN A 6 -2.89 -7.46 -6.46
N LYS A 7 -2.66 -8.03 -5.30
CA LYS A 7 -2.10 -9.38 -5.23
C LYS A 7 -3.02 -10.43 -5.83
N GLU A 8 -4.33 -10.26 -5.65
CA GLU A 8 -5.29 -11.25 -6.12
C GLU A 8 -5.48 -11.22 -7.63
N THR A 9 -5.53 -10.03 -8.20
CA THR A 9 -5.84 -9.86 -9.63
C THR A 9 -4.61 -9.62 -10.48
N GLY A 10 -3.50 -9.19 -9.88
CA GLY A 10 -2.32 -8.80 -10.61
C GLY A 10 -2.43 -7.45 -11.30
N VAL A 11 -3.52 -6.74 -11.08
CA VAL A 11 -3.76 -5.46 -11.74
C VAL A 11 -2.92 -4.37 -11.09
N LEU A 12 -2.31 -3.52 -11.91
CA LEU A 12 -1.54 -2.38 -11.41
C LEU A 12 -2.46 -1.40 -10.70
N ILE A 13 -2.13 -1.10 -9.44
CA ILE A 13 -2.87 -0.11 -8.66
C ILE A 13 -2.35 1.28 -8.97
N GLY A 14 -1.04 1.43 -9.01
CA GLY A 14 -0.44 2.72 -9.27
C GLY A 14 1.04 2.70 -8.94
N GLU A 15 1.64 3.88 -9.02
CA GLU A 15 3.07 4.06 -8.83
C GLU A 15 3.30 5.02 -7.68
N ILE A 16 4.24 4.69 -6.80
CA ILE A 16 4.57 5.53 -5.66
C ILE A 16 6.07 5.78 -5.62
N SER A 17 6.47 6.78 -4.84
CA SER A 17 7.88 7.10 -4.66
C SER A 17 8.51 6.16 -3.62
N ASP A 18 9.85 6.15 -3.60
CA ASP A 18 10.57 5.41 -2.57
C ASP A 18 10.25 5.93 -1.17
N THR A 19 10.05 7.24 -1.04
CA THR A 19 9.68 7.83 0.24
C THR A 19 8.32 7.31 0.71
N GLN A 20 7.37 7.25 -0.20
CA GLN A 20 6.03 6.73 0.12
C GLN A 20 6.10 5.25 0.48
N LEU A 21 6.90 4.48 -0.24
CA LEU A 21 7.08 3.06 0.09
C LEU A 21 7.69 2.90 1.47
N ARG A 22 8.70 3.72 1.77
CA ARG A 22 9.35 3.65 3.08
C ARG A 22 8.36 3.92 4.21
N PHE A 23 7.47 4.88 4.00
CA PHE A 23 6.42 5.15 4.97
C PHE A 23 5.56 3.92 5.20
N LEU A 24 5.11 3.27 4.12
CA LEU A 24 4.29 2.06 4.24
C LEU A 24 5.04 0.95 4.95
N VAL A 25 6.28 0.74 4.61
CA VAL A 25 7.09 -0.31 5.23
C VAL A 25 7.23 -0.06 6.72
N ASN A 26 7.49 1.19 7.11
CA ASN A 26 7.65 1.52 8.51
C ASN A 26 6.37 1.33 9.31
N GLU A 27 5.22 1.61 8.69
CA GLU A 27 3.94 1.52 9.39
C GLU A 27 3.36 0.11 9.41
N LEU A 28 3.63 -0.66 8.37
CA LEU A 28 2.98 -1.96 8.19
C LEU A 28 3.88 -3.14 8.48
N VAL A 29 5.19 -2.92 8.56
CA VAL A 29 6.11 -4.00 8.90
C VAL A 29 5.90 -4.38 10.34
N GLU A 30 5.61 -5.63 10.56
CA GLU A 30 5.48 -6.11 11.91
C GLU A 30 6.58 -7.08 12.23
N GLU A 31 6.60 -8.21 11.55
CA GLU A 31 7.55 -9.22 11.92
C GLU A 31 8.21 -9.91 10.74
N SER A 32 7.67 -9.74 9.57
CA SER A 32 8.14 -10.48 8.41
C SER A 32 9.08 -9.64 7.59
N LEU A 33 10.33 -9.95 7.66
CA LEU A 33 11.36 -9.16 7.00
C LEU A 33 11.48 -9.44 5.52
N GLY A 34 10.86 -10.32 4.94
CA GLY A 34 10.99 -10.62 3.54
C GLY A 34 9.73 -10.43 2.75
N ASP A 35 8.66 -10.10 3.43
CA ASP A 35 7.38 -10.01 2.77
C ASP A 35 7.23 -8.71 2.01
N ILE A 36 6.71 -8.82 0.81
CA ILE A 36 6.36 -7.66 0.01
C ILE A 36 4.84 -7.51 -0.10
N ASP A 37 4.12 -8.34 0.63
CA ASP A 37 2.65 -8.34 0.65
C ASP A 37 2.15 -7.56 1.85
N TYR A 38 1.16 -6.71 1.61
CA TYR A 38 0.50 -6.00 2.71
C TYR A 38 -0.99 -6.10 2.56
N TYR A 39 -1.64 -6.43 3.67
CA TYR A 39 -3.10 -6.43 3.73
C TYR A 39 -3.55 -5.05 4.23
N LEU A 40 -4.46 -4.44 3.49
CA LEU A 40 -4.98 -3.13 3.84
C LEU A 40 -6.49 -3.18 3.95
N SER A 41 -7.01 -2.43 4.93
CA SER A 41 -8.44 -2.24 5.11
C SER A 41 -8.67 -0.75 5.33
N GLU A 42 -9.94 -0.33 5.34
CA GLU A 42 -10.24 1.07 5.58
C GLU A 42 -9.66 1.58 6.91
N PRO A 43 -9.84 0.86 8.03
CA PRO A 43 -9.22 1.33 9.29
C PRO A 43 -7.71 1.46 9.20
N THR A 44 -7.05 0.56 8.48
CA THR A 44 -5.60 0.64 8.31
C THR A 44 -5.22 1.89 7.53
N ILE A 45 -5.96 2.20 6.47
CA ILE A 45 -5.68 3.39 5.67
C ILE A 45 -5.95 4.65 6.49
N ASP A 46 -7.01 4.65 7.29
CA ASP A 46 -7.31 5.77 8.19
C ASP A 46 -6.17 6.00 9.16
N MET A 47 -5.59 4.93 9.68
CA MET A 47 -4.44 5.02 10.58
C MET A 47 -3.24 5.63 9.87
N LEU A 48 -2.98 5.19 8.66
CA LEU A 48 -1.87 5.74 7.87
C LEU A 48 -2.05 7.23 7.64
N GLU A 49 -3.28 7.64 7.32
CA GLU A 49 -3.58 9.05 7.10
C GLU A 49 -3.35 9.85 8.39
N ALA A 50 -3.79 9.33 9.52
CA ALA A 50 -3.61 9.98 10.80
C ALA A 50 -2.14 10.11 11.17
N ASP A 51 -1.32 9.18 10.72
CA ASP A 51 0.11 9.19 10.99
C ASP A 51 0.90 10.08 10.02
N GLY A 52 0.22 10.74 9.11
CA GLY A 52 0.86 11.73 8.25
C GLY A 52 1.22 11.23 6.87
N ALA A 53 0.55 10.19 6.38
CA ALA A 53 0.82 9.70 5.03
C ALA A 53 0.53 10.77 3.98
N ASP A 54 1.27 10.68 2.88
CA ASP A 54 1.06 11.55 1.73
C ASP A 54 -0.39 11.41 1.24
N PRO A 55 -1.15 12.50 1.10
CA PRO A 55 -2.53 12.40 0.63
C PRO A 55 -2.67 11.67 -0.71
N ALA A 56 -1.70 11.82 -1.60
CA ALA A 56 -1.74 11.11 -2.88
C ALA A 56 -1.67 9.60 -2.68
N LEU A 57 -0.87 9.16 -1.72
CA LEU A 57 -0.79 7.75 -1.38
C LEU A 57 -2.11 7.25 -0.82
N ILE A 58 -2.72 8.01 0.06
CA ILE A 58 -3.99 7.64 0.68
C ILE A 58 -5.08 7.49 -0.39
N VAL A 59 -5.18 8.43 -1.32
CA VAL A 59 -6.16 8.35 -2.40
C VAL A 59 -5.94 7.07 -3.22
N LEU A 60 -4.70 6.78 -3.54
CA LEU A 60 -4.35 5.60 -4.31
C LEU A 60 -4.78 4.32 -3.59
N LEU A 61 -4.50 4.24 -2.31
CA LEU A 61 -4.84 3.05 -1.53
C LEU A 61 -6.35 2.88 -1.38
N ARG A 62 -7.08 3.98 -1.16
CA ARG A 62 -8.54 3.91 -1.04
C ARG A 62 -9.17 3.44 -2.34
N GLN A 63 -8.62 3.86 -3.47
CA GLN A 63 -9.13 3.43 -4.76
C GLN A 63 -8.87 1.94 -5.01
N ALA A 64 -7.88 1.37 -4.35
CA ALA A 64 -7.54 -0.03 -4.52
C ALA A 64 -8.43 -0.96 -3.72
N LEU A 65 -9.14 -0.45 -2.72
CA LEU A 65 -10.02 -1.28 -1.89
C LEU A 65 -11.12 -1.91 -2.73
N ASP A 66 -11.44 -3.16 -2.42
CA ASP A 66 -12.53 -3.85 -3.10
C ASP A 66 -13.88 -3.46 -2.46
N GLU A 67 -14.93 -4.16 -2.86
CA GLU A 67 -16.27 -3.87 -2.37
C GLU A 67 -16.43 -4.15 -0.88
N HIS A 68 -15.53 -4.93 -0.31
CA HIS A 68 -15.52 -5.22 1.12
C HIS A 68 -14.64 -4.26 1.91
N GLY A 69 -14.00 -3.31 1.24
CA GLY A 69 -13.10 -2.39 1.90
C GLY A 69 -11.77 -2.99 2.27
N GLU A 70 -11.31 -3.97 1.52
CA GLU A 70 -10.05 -4.68 1.78
C GLU A 70 -9.28 -4.87 0.50
N VAL A 71 -7.97 -4.94 0.62
CA VAL A 71 -7.11 -5.27 -0.52
C VAL A 71 -5.79 -5.82 -0.02
N ASP A 72 -5.27 -6.83 -0.71
CA ASP A 72 -3.90 -7.29 -0.52
C ASP A 72 -3.07 -6.68 -1.63
N ILE A 73 -2.00 -5.99 -1.28
CA ILE A 73 -1.13 -5.38 -2.26
C ILE A 73 0.26 -5.99 -2.22
N ILE A 74 0.91 -5.96 -3.36
CA ILE A 74 2.33 -6.26 -3.45
C ILE A 74 3.00 -5.10 -4.15
N TRP A 75 4.29 -4.96 -3.94
CA TRP A 75 5.03 -3.88 -4.57
C TRP A 75 6.25 -4.42 -5.29
N ARG A 76 6.65 -3.72 -6.35
CA ARG A 76 7.86 -4.04 -7.08
C ARG A 76 8.55 -2.75 -7.51
N ARG A 77 9.87 -2.74 -7.43
CA ARG A 77 10.62 -1.61 -7.92
C ARG A 77 10.83 -1.73 -9.40
N THR A 78 10.64 -0.61 -10.09
CA THR A 78 11.03 -0.50 -11.49
C THR A 78 12.39 0.18 -11.55
N LYS A 79 13.17 -0.21 -12.51
CA LYS A 79 14.46 0.42 -12.73
C LYS A 79 14.35 1.66 -13.56
#